data_c4850f0a507abbfd6a66e54c22ec2f1f
#
_entry.id   c4850f0a507abbfd6a66e54c22ec2f1f
#
_cell.length_a   1.000
_cell.length_b   1.000
_cell.length_c   1.000
_cell.angle_alpha   90.00
_cell.angle_beta   90.00
_cell.angle_gamma   90.00
#
_symmetry.space_group_name_H-M   'P 1'
#
loop_
_entity.id
_entity.type
_entity.pdbx_description
1 polymer ?
#
loop_
_entity_poly.entity_id
_entity_poly.type
_entity_poly.pdbx_seq_one_letter_code
_entity_poly.pdbx_strand_id
1 'polypeptide(L)'
;MGLHVERERHGFDYNDEMAVAEQLKRLQKEVENYKNHPALLAWGIGNELNLRYTNKKVWNAVNDIAKMIHRVDPNHPATTMLAGIGKEEVDYIKEHGQNIDFLCIQMYADVINVRERVAQAGWDGPYAITEWGATGHWEVAKTDWGAAIEQTSTERAKVLQERFENAIKPDTTQCLGSYAVS
;
A
#
# COMPACT_ATOMS: atom_id res chain seq x y z
N MET A 1 -1.72 -1.83 11.83
CA MET A 1 -2.35 -3.16 11.72
C MET A 1 -3.06 -3.26 10.38
N GLY A 2 -2.86 -4.37 9.62
CA GLY A 2 -3.50 -4.59 8.33
C GLY A 2 -4.90 -5.18 8.49
N LEU A 3 -5.88 -4.59 7.85
CA LEU A 3 -7.23 -5.12 7.71
C LEU A 3 -7.33 -5.91 6.41
N HIS A 4 -7.83 -7.14 6.48
CA HIS A 4 -8.00 -7.97 5.29
C HIS A 4 -9.22 -7.51 4.49
N VAL A 5 -8.95 -6.83 3.37
CA VAL A 5 -9.95 -6.41 2.39
C VAL A 5 -9.89 -7.35 1.19
N GLU A 6 -11.05 -7.82 0.77
CA GLU A 6 -11.15 -8.76 -0.33
C GLU A 6 -10.69 -8.12 -1.66
N ARG A 7 -10.09 -8.92 -2.52
CA ARG A 7 -9.48 -8.45 -3.76
C ARG A 7 -10.28 -8.89 -4.97
N GLU A 8 -10.50 -7.96 -5.92
CA GLU A 8 -11.14 -8.28 -7.20
C GLU A 8 -10.43 -9.44 -7.93
N ARG A 9 -9.10 -9.45 -7.94
CA ARG A 9 -8.29 -10.52 -8.54
C ARG A 9 -8.50 -11.91 -7.92
N HIS A 10 -9.16 -11.98 -6.77
CA HIS A 10 -9.55 -13.23 -6.10
C HIS A 10 -11.05 -13.50 -6.19
N GLY A 11 -11.76 -12.75 -7.03
CA GLY A 11 -13.17 -12.98 -7.34
C GLY A 11 -14.17 -12.14 -6.53
N PHE A 12 -13.71 -11.14 -5.76
CA PHE A 12 -14.63 -10.27 -5.05
C PHE A 12 -15.24 -9.21 -5.99
N ASP A 13 -16.56 -9.12 -6.00
CA ASP A 13 -17.28 -8.14 -6.84
C ASP A 13 -17.65 -6.90 -6.04
N TYR A 14 -17.00 -5.78 -6.33
CA TYR A 14 -17.30 -4.48 -5.72
C TYR A 14 -18.61 -3.84 -6.23
N ASN A 15 -19.34 -4.47 -7.15
CA ASN A 15 -20.70 -4.09 -7.51
C ASN A 15 -21.75 -4.78 -6.64
N ASP A 16 -21.38 -5.83 -5.91
CA ASP A 16 -22.25 -6.47 -4.92
C ASP A 16 -22.27 -5.64 -3.62
N GLU A 17 -23.26 -4.77 -3.52
CA GLU A 17 -23.44 -3.86 -2.37
C GLU A 17 -23.63 -4.62 -1.05
N MET A 18 -24.22 -5.82 -1.08
CA MET A 18 -24.41 -6.64 0.12
C MET A 18 -23.07 -7.21 0.60
N ALA A 19 -22.27 -7.75 -0.31
CA ALA A 19 -20.95 -8.27 0.02
C ALA A 19 -20.01 -7.16 0.54
N VAL A 20 -20.06 -5.96 -0.08
CA VAL A 20 -19.28 -4.79 0.37
C VAL A 20 -19.73 -4.35 1.77
N ALA A 21 -21.04 -4.30 2.04
CA ALA A 21 -21.57 -3.92 3.36
C ALA A 21 -21.22 -4.96 4.44
N GLU A 22 -21.24 -6.24 4.10
CA GLU A 22 -20.87 -7.32 5.01
C GLU A 22 -19.37 -7.30 5.35
N GLN A 23 -18.52 -7.03 4.36
CA GLN A 23 -17.10 -6.78 4.57
C GLN A 23 -16.87 -5.59 5.52
N LEU A 24 -17.52 -4.47 5.31
CA LEU A 24 -17.42 -3.28 6.17
C LEU A 24 -17.81 -3.61 7.62
N LYS A 25 -18.91 -4.33 7.81
CA LYS A 25 -19.38 -4.75 9.15
C LYS A 25 -18.41 -5.70 9.85
N ARG A 26 -17.78 -6.61 9.11
CA ARG A 26 -16.73 -7.51 9.62
C ARG A 26 -15.53 -6.70 10.10
N LEU A 27 -15.06 -5.77 9.27
CA LEU A 27 -13.89 -4.93 9.58
C LEU A 27 -14.15 -3.97 10.74
N GLN A 28 -15.38 -3.47 10.89
CA GLN A 28 -15.73 -2.64 12.05
C GLN A 28 -15.51 -3.40 13.37
N LYS A 29 -15.92 -4.65 13.45
CA LYS A 29 -15.70 -5.48 14.65
C LYS A 29 -14.20 -5.68 14.93
N GLU A 30 -13.40 -5.83 13.88
CA GLU A 30 -11.95 -5.97 14.00
C GLU A 30 -11.31 -4.68 14.56
N VAL A 31 -11.71 -3.53 14.05
CA VAL A 31 -11.28 -2.22 14.56
C VAL A 31 -11.70 -2.04 16.02
N GLU A 32 -12.95 -2.34 16.38
CA GLU A 32 -13.46 -2.26 17.76
C GLU A 32 -12.64 -3.11 18.73
N ASN A 33 -12.19 -4.30 18.30
CA ASN A 33 -11.42 -5.21 19.13
C ASN A 33 -9.98 -4.75 19.40
N TYR A 34 -9.36 -4.05 18.43
CA TYR A 34 -7.92 -3.75 18.49
C TYR A 34 -7.57 -2.29 18.67
N LYS A 35 -8.52 -1.35 18.59
CA LYS A 35 -8.27 0.10 18.65
C LYS A 35 -7.53 0.59 19.89
N ASN A 36 -7.58 -0.15 20.98
CA ASN A 36 -6.91 0.19 22.24
C ASN A 36 -5.58 -0.57 22.43
N HIS A 37 -5.12 -1.31 21.42
CA HIS A 37 -3.89 -2.10 21.54
C HIS A 37 -2.66 -1.17 21.55
N PRO A 38 -1.76 -1.26 22.54
CA PRO A 38 -0.65 -0.32 22.70
C PRO A 38 0.38 -0.33 21.57
N ALA A 39 0.40 -1.39 20.76
CA ALA A 39 1.28 -1.49 19.58
C ALA A 39 0.60 -1.04 18.28
N LEU A 40 -0.63 -0.53 18.32
CA LEU A 40 -1.30 -0.02 17.15
C LEU A 40 -0.72 1.36 16.79
N LEU A 41 -0.25 1.50 15.57
CA LEU A 41 0.27 2.75 15.02
C LEU A 41 -0.70 3.37 14.01
N ALA A 42 -1.22 2.54 13.12
CA ALA A 42 -2.12 2.94 12.04
C ALA A 42 -2.93 1.73 11.55
N TRP A 43 -4.03 2.00 10.84
CA TRP A 43 -4.86 1.01 10.18
C TRP A 43 -4.52 0.95 8.69
N GLY A 44 -4.10 -0.22 8.22
CA GLY A 44 -3.84 -0.47 6.80
C GLY A 44 -5.04 -1.16 6.15
N ILE A 45 -5.70 -0.50 5.23
CA ILE A 45 -6.92 -0.98 4.56
C ILE A 45 -6.54 -1.75 3.30
N GLY A 46 -6.60 -3.06 3.36
CA GLY A 46 -6.24 -3.94 2.26
C GLY A 46 -4.74 -3.98 1.96
N ASN A 47 -4.36 -4.75 0.96
CA ASN A 47 -3.00 -4.86 0.46
C ASN A 47 -3.01 -5.02 -1.05
N GLU A 48 -2.42 -4.09 -1.79
CA GLU A 48 -2.31 -4.11 -3.25
C GLU A 48 -3.66 -4.32 -3.96
N LEU A 49 -4.66 -3.56 -3.55
CA LEU A 49 -6.01 -3.64 -4.13
C LEU A 49 -6.01 -3.18 -5.60
N ASN A 50 -5.05 -2.36 -6.01
CA ASN A 50 -4.85 -1.90 -7.38
C ASN A 50 -4.14 -2.92 -8.27
N LEU A 51 -3.61 -4.01 -7.73
CA LEU A 51 -2.92 -5.01 -8.55
C LEU A 51 -3.92 -5.86 -9.34
N ARG A 52 -3.94 -5.70 -10.67
CA ARG A 52 -4.84 -6.42 -11.60
C ARG A 52 -6.32 -6.19 -11.28
N TYR A 53 -6.69 -4.97 -10.88
CA TYR A 53 -8.07 -4.59 -10.68
C TYR A 53 -8.62 -3.90 -11.94
N THR A 54 -9.93 -3.88 -12.07
CA THR A 54 -10.65 -3.17 -13.13
C THR A 54 -11.77 -2.30 -12.55
N ASN A 55 -12.33 -2.69 -11.42
CA ASN A 55 -13.45 -2.00 -10.79
C ASN A 55 -12.97 -0.95 -9.78
N LYS A 56 -13.04 0.31 -10.18
CA LYS A 56 -12.62 1.45 -9.34
C LYS A 56 -13.47 1.66 -8.08
N LYS A 57 -14.64 1.01 -7.97
CA LYS A 57 -15.46 1.05 -6.74
C LYS A 57 -14.74 0.49 -5.51
N VAL A 58 -13.64 -0.24 -5.68
CA VAL A 58 -12.76 -0.64 -4.59
C VAL A 58 -12.35 0.57 -3.74
N TRP A 59 -12.06 1.72 -4.37
CA TRP A 59 -11.64 2.94 -3.65
C TRP A 59 -12.77 3.59 -2.86
N ASN A 60 -14.03 3.47 -3.34
CA ASN A 60 -15.19 3.88 -2.57
C ASN A 60 -15.31 3.01 -1.30
N ALA A 61 -15.15 1.69 -1.42
CA ALA A 61 -15.16 0.78 -0.27
C ALA A 61 -14.01 1.07 0.70
N VAL A 62 -12.79 1.34 0.20
CA VAL A 62 -11.64 1.74 1.04
C VAL A 62 -11.95 3.04 1.79
N ASN A 63 -12.55 4.02 1.13
CA ASN A 63 -12.97 5.28 1.75
C ASN A 63 -14.02 5.08 2.86
N ASP A 64 -15.02 4.22 2.62
CA ASP A 64 -16.04 3.92 3.61
C ASP A 64 -15.47 3.19 4.83
N ILE A 65 -14.46 2.32 4.62
CA ILE A 65 -13.70 1.68 5.69
C ILE A 65 -12.90 2.73 6.47
N ALA A 66 -12.19 3.65 5.80
CA ALA A 66 -11.44 4.72 6.45
C ALA A 66 -12.37 5.63 7.29
N LYS A 67 -13.52 6.01 6.73
CA LYS A 67 -14.54 6.75 7.44
C LYS A 67 -15.09 6.00 8.66
N MET A 68 -15.29 4.70 8.55
CA MET A 68 -15.69 3.85 9.68
C MET A 68 -14.59 3.82 10.74
N ILE A 69 -13.33 3.69 10.35
CA ILE A 69 -12.18 3.73 11.27
C ILE A 69 -12.17 5.03 12.06
N HIS A 70 -12.23 6.19 11.41
CA HIS A 70 -12.21 7.50 12.10
C HIS A 70 -13.37 7.66 13.08
N ARG A 71 -14.54 7.07 12.80
CA ARG A 71 -15.68 7.07 13.71
C ARG A 71 -15.46 6.19 14.95
N VAL A 72 -14.84 5.01 14.76
CA VAL A 72 -14.67 3.98 15.81
C VAL A 72 -13.40 4.19 16.59
N ASP A 73 -12.35 4.63 15.92
CA ASP A 73 -11.00 4.86 16.44
C ASP A 73 -10.45 6.20 15.91
N PRO A 74 -10.80 7.33 16.55
CA PRO A 74 -10.35 8.64 16.11
C PRO A 74 -8.86 8.92 16.43
N ASN A 75 -8.16 8.00 17.09
CA ASN A 75 -6.79 8.23 17.54
C ASN A 75 -5.72 7.69 16.58
N HIS A 76 -6.08 6.79 15.66
CA HIS A 76 -5.14 6.16 14.75
C HIS A 76 -5.49 6.45 13.29
N PRO A 77 -4.51 6.84 12.47
CA PRO A 77 -4.74 7.14 11.05
C PRO A 77 -5.04 5.88 10.23
N ALA A 78 -5.75 6.09 9.13
CA ALA A 78 -6.12 5.08 8.15
C ALA A 78 -5.36 5.26 6.84
N THR A 79 -4.83 4.18 6.29
CA THR A 79 -4.08 4.17 5.03
C THR A 79 -4.46 2.96 4.18
N THR A 80 -4.06 2.95 2.92
CA THR A 80 -4.12 1.77 2.04
C THR A 80 -2.78 1.53 1.36
N MET A 81 -2.46 0.27 1.07
CA MET A 81 -1.20 -0.13 0.45
C MET A 81 -1.41 -0.36 -1.04
N LEU A 82 -0.63 0.37 -1.85
CA LEU A 82 -0.65 0.32 -3.31
C LEU A 82 0.54 -0.50 -3.84
N ALA A 83 0.29 -1.35 -4.83
CA ALA A 83 1.34 -1.92 -5.66
C ALA A 83 1.85 -0.85 -6.64
N GLY A 84 2.98 -0.23 -6.32
CA GLY A 84 3.44 0.97 -6.99
C GLY A 84 2.54 2.19 -6.74
N ILE A 85 2.69 3.22 -7.56
CA ILE A 85 1.84 4.41 -7.53
C ILE A 85 1.65 4.93 -8.95
N GLY A 86 0.42 5.18 -9.35
CA GLY A 86 0.05 5.65 -10.68
C GLY A 86 -0.89 6.85 -10.62
N LYS A 87 -0.87 7.66 -11.68
CA LYS A 87 -1.70 8.87 -11.74
C LYS A 87 -3.20 8.55 -11.71
N GLU A 88 -3.61 7.52 -12.40
CA GLU A 88 -5.03 7.15 -12.50
C GLU A 88 -5.61 6.75 -11.14
N GLU A 89 -4.87 5.95 -10.36
CA GLU A 89 -5.27 5.59 -9.00
C GLU A 89 -5.29 6.80 -8.08
N VAL A 90 -4.27 7.63 -8.15
CA VAL A 90 -4.16 8.83 -7.30
C VAL A 90 -5.28 9.82 -7.59
N ASP A 91 -5.59 10.09 -8.87
CA ASP A 91 -6.69 10.97 -9.25
C ASP A 91 -8.01 10.45 -8.66
N TYR A 92 -8.27 9.14 -8.77
CA TYR A 92 -9.49 8.54 -8.25
C TYR A 92 -9.54 8.54 -6.71
N ILE A 93 -8.42 8.26 -6.05
CA ILE A 93 -8.32 8.33 -4.59
C ILE A 93 -8.54 9.77 -4.10
N LYS A 94 -8.00 10.77 -4.77
CA LYS A 94 -8.22 12.20 -4.42
C LYS A 94 -9.70 12.58 -4.54
N GLU A 95 -10.41 12.02 -5.50
CA GLU A 95 -11.83 12.29 -5.70
C GLU A 95 -12.73 11.52 -4.73
N HIS A 96 -12.43 10.26 -4.48
CA HIS A 96 -13.34 9.33 -3.78
C HIS A 96 -12.78 8.78 -2.45
N GLY A 97 -11.50 8.95 -2.16
CA GLY A 97 -10.78 8.42 -1.00
C GLY A 97 -10.42 9.46 0.05
N GLN A 98 -11.20 10.50 0.21
CA GLN A 98 -10.88 11.68 1.04
C GLN A 98 -10.69 11.40 2.54
N ASN A 99 -11.05 10.20 3.02
CA ASN A 99 -10.83 9.78 4.39
C ASN A 99 -9.54 8.96 4.58
N ILE A 100 -8.71 8.82 3.54
CA ILE A 100 -7.39 8.19 3.64
C ILE A 100 -6.40 9.26 4.10
N ASP A 101 -5.73 9.04 5.23
CA ASP A 101 -4.82 10.03 5.84
C ASP A 101 -3.48 10.11 5.12
N PHE A 102 -2.98 8.98 4.63
CA PHE A 102 -1.73 8.90 3.85
C PHE A 102 -1.74 7.65 2.96
N LEU A 103 -0.86 7.60 1.97
CA LEU A 103 -0.71 6.42 1.13
C LEU A 103 0.48 5.56 1.58
N CYS A 104 0.32 4.25 1.48
CA CYS A 104 1.43 3.31 1.56
C CYS A 104 1.77 2.79 0.16
N ILE A 105 3.05 2.75 -0.16
CA ILE A 105 3.56 2.34 -1.48
C ILE A 105 4.41 1.10 -1.29
N GLN A 106 4.16 0.09 -2.13
CA GLN A 106 4.95 -1.12 -2.23
C GLN A 106 5.69 -1.10 -3.56
N MET A 107 7.02 -1.07 -3.51
CA MET A 107 7.83 -0.85 -4.71
C MET A 107 9.23 -1.43 -4.49
N TYR A 108 9.67 -2.33 -5.37
CA TYR A 108 10.95 -3.01 -5.25
C TYR A 108 12.06 -2.33 -6.07
N ALA A 109 12.30 -2.76 -7.31
CA ALA A 109 13.41 -2.21 -8.11
C ALA A 109 13.27 -0.70 -8.34
N ASP A 110 12.05 -0.24 -8.64
CA ASP A 110 11.75 1.15 -8.98
C ASP A 110 11.68 2.08 -7.75
N VAL A 111 11.90 1.57 -6.53
CA VAL A 111 11.91 2.39 -5.30
C VAL A 111 12.97 3.51 -5.35
N ILE A 112 14.01 3.33 -6.15
CA ILE A 112 15.02 4.36 -6.37
C ILE A 112 14.43 5.65 -6.99
N ASN A 113 13.31 5.55 -7.66
CA ASN A 113 12.59 6.65 -8.29
C ASN A 113 11.31 7.05 -7.53
N VAL A 114 11.09 6.58 -6.30
CA VAL A 114 9.83 6.72 -5.57
C VAL A 114 9.34 8.17 -5.49
N ARG A 115 10.22 9.14 -5.21
CA ARG A 115 9.86 10.57 -5.16
C ARG A 115 9.34 11.09 -6.48
N GLU A 116 10.01 10.71 -7.56
CA GLU A 116 9.59 11.09 -8.92
C GLU A 116 8.26 10.45 -9.28
N ARG A 117 8.06 9.17 -8.93
CA ARG A 117 6.79 8.47 -9.14
C ARG A 117 5.64 9.11 -8.37
N VAL A 118 5.85 9.47 -7.11
CA VAL A 118 4.85 10.18 -6.30
C VAL A 118 4.47 11.53 -6.91
N ALA A 119 5.48 12.31 -7.34
CA ALA A 119 5.26 13.59 -7.99
C ALA A 119 4.53 13.46 -9.35
N GLN A 120 4.93 12.50 -10.19
CA GLN A 120 4.28 12.21 -11.47
C GLN A 120 2.84 11.72 -11.31
N ALA A 121 2.57 10.94 -10.26
CA ALA A 121 1.22 10.52 -9.91
C ALA A 121 0.36 11.68 -9.39
N GLY A 122 0.97 12.80 -9.00
CA GLY A 122 0.26 13.96 -8.49
C GLY A 122 -0.20 13.83 -7.04
N TRP A 123 0.42 12.95 -6.26
CA TRP A 123 0.15 12.85 -4.83
C TRP A 123 0.93 13.91 -4.06
N ASP A 124 0.21 14.76 -3.32
CA ASP A 124 0.74 15.88 -2.54
C ASP A 124 0.65 15.67 -1.02
N GLY A 125 0.01 14.58 -0.57
CA GLY A 125 -0.09 14.19 0.82
C GLY A 125 1.13 13.39 1.32
N PRO A 126 1.12 13.01 2.62
CA PRO A 126 2.14 12.13 3.17
C PRO A 126 2.08 10.72 2.55
N TYR A 127 3.22 10.03 2.54
CA TYR A 127 3.26 8.61 2.17
C TYR A 127 4.28 7.83 3.00
N ALA A 128 4.13 6.51 3.05
CA ALA A 128 5.10 5.59 3.59
C ALA A 128 5.44 4.52 2.55
N ILE A 129 6.64 3.96 2.60
CA ILE A 129 7.04 2.84 1.74
C ILE A 129 6.95 1.59 2.60
N THR A 130 5.85 0.85 2.48
CA THR A 130 5.54 -0.25 3.40
C THR A 130 5.98 -1.63 2.94
N GLU A 131 6.46 -1.71 1.71
CA GLU A 131 7.10 -2.92 1.20
C GLU A 131 8.14 -2.53 0.15
N TRP A 132 9.40 -2.73 0.47
CA TRP A 132 10.51 -2.54 -0.44
C TRP A 132 11.66 -3.48 -0.04
N GLY A 133 12.57 -3.73 -0.96
CA GLY A 133 13.64 -4.68 -0.68
C GLY A 133 14.70 -4.70 -1.76
N ALA A 134 15.41 -5.80 -1.87
CA ALA A 134 16.23 -6.12 -3.03
C ALA A 134 15.35 -6.34 -4.27
N THR A 135 15.95 -6.50 -5.44
CA THR A 135 15.21 -6.76 -6.67
C THR A 135 14.45 -8.07 -6.57
N GLY A 136 13.15 -8.05 -6.82
CA GLY A 136 12.29 -9.22 -6.74
C GLY A 136 12.62 -10.26 -7.82
N HIS A 137 12.36 -11.53 -7.56
CA HIS A 137 12.59 -12.61 -8.53
C HIS A 137 11.79 -12.46 -9.85
N TRP A 138 10.74 -11.63 -9.83
CA TRP A 138 9.92 -11.28 -11.01
C TRP A 138 10.50 -10.12 -11.82
N GLU A 139 11.49 -9.38 -11.28
CA GLU A 139 12.14 -8.22 -11.89
C GLU A 139 13.52 -8.52 -12.46
N VAL A 140 14.11 -9.67 -12.10
CA VAL A 140 15.46 -10.05 -12.55
C VAL A 140 15.42 -10.77 -13.90
N ALA A 141 16.60 -10.83 -14.56
CA ALA A 141 16.79 -11.64 -15.75
C ALA A 141 16.55 -13.12 -15.47
N LYS A 142 16.17 -13.86 -16.49
CA LYS A 142 15.95 -15.30 -16.40
C LYS A 142 16.96 -16.04 -17.26
N THR A 143 17.30 -17.24 -16.83
CA THR A 143 18.04 -18.22 -17.64
C THR A 143 17.20 -18.67 -18.84
N ASP A 144 17.83 -19.32 -19.82
CA ASP A 144 17.15 -19.87 -21.00
C ASP A 144 16.04 -20.87 -20.65
N TRP A 145 16.10 -21.52 -19.49
CA TRP A 145 15.07 -22.43 -18.96
C TRP A 145 14.10 -21.80 -17.96
N GLY A 146 14.11 -20.46 -17.84
CA GLY A 146 13.11 -19.70 -17.08
C GLY A 146 13.38 -19.50 -15.59
N ALA A 147 14.54 -19.95 -15.05
CA ALA A 147 14.88 -19.70 -13.65
C ALA A 147 15.36 -18.23 -13.45
N ALA A 148 14.91 -17.61 -12.35
CA ALA A 148 15.36 -16.27 -11.99
C ALA A 148 16.86 -16.25 -11.65
N ILE A 149 17.59 -15.26 -12.15
CA ILE A 149 18.99 -15.01 -11.80
C ILE A 149 19.00 -14.02 -10.65
N GLU A 150 18.91 -14.54 -9.43
CA GLU A 150 18.82 -13.72 -8.24
C GLU A 150 20.18 -13.23 -7.76
N GLN A 151 20.16 -12.10 -7.06
CA GLN A 151 21.34 -11.52 -6.43
C GLN A 151 21.80 -12.38 -5.25
N THR A 152 23.11 -12.44 -5.04
CA THR A 152 23.71 -13.01 -3.82
C THR A 152 23.32 -12.18 -2.58
N SER A 153 23.47 -12.76 -1.39
CA SER A 153 23.14 -12.04 -0.14
C SER A 153 23.95 -10.74 0.02
N THR A 154 25.20 -10.73 -0.42
CA THR A 154 26.06 -9.54 -0.38
C THR A 154 25.57 -8.45 -1.34
N GLU A 155 25.19 -8.83 -2.56
CA GLU A 155 24.64 -7.89 -3.54
C GLU A 155 23.28 -7.33 -3.07
N ARG A 156 22.41 -8.17 -2.49
CA ARG A 156 21.14 -7.75 -1.90
C ARG A 156 21.35 -6.73 -0.78
N ALA A 157 22.31 -6.98 0.13
CA ALA A 157 22.61 -6.06 1.22
C ALA A 157 23.10 -4.70 0.69
N LYS A 158 23.94 -4.69 -0.34
CA LYS A 158 24.42 -3.46 -0.99
C LYS A 158 23.28 -2.70 -1.66
N VAL A 159 22.40 -3.39 -2.40
CA VAL A 159 21.25 -2.78 -3.05
C VAL A 159 20.28 -2.19 -2.03
N LEU A 160 20.02 -2.87 -0.91
CA LEU A 160 19.20 -2.35 0.18
C LEU A 160 19.79 -1.05 0.75
N GLN A 161 21.07 -1.03 1.03
CA GLN A 161 21.77 0.16 1.52
C GLN A 161 21.67 1.31 0.52
N GLU A 162 21.98 1.08 -0.76
CA GLU A 162 21.93 2.10 -1.82
C GLU A 162 20.51 2.68 -1.99
N ARG A 163 19.48 1.83 -1.99
CA ARG A 163 18.08 2.26 -2.10
C ARG A 163 17.68 3.11 -0.90
N PHE A 164 18.02 2.69 0.30
CA PHE A 164 17.73 3.45 1.50
C PHE A 164 18.40 4.83 1.51
N GLU A 165 19.72 4.86 1.29
CA GLU A 165 20.52 6.10 1.39
C GLU A 165 20.18 7.11 0.27
N ASN A 166 19.86 6.63 -0.95
CA ASN A 166 19.71 7.50 -2.11
C ASN A 166 18.25 7.82 -2.45
N ALA A 167 17.29 6.98 -2.07
CA ALA A 167 15.90 7.17 -2.45
C ALA A 167 14.98 7.48 -1.26
N ILE A 168 15.13 6.77 -0.14
CA ILE A 168 14.17 6.84 0.97
C ILE A 168 14.59 7.91 1.97
N LYS A 169 15.78 7.81 2.52
CA LYS A 169 16.32 8.71 3.55
C LYS A 169 16.33 10.20 3.14
N PRO A 170 16.58 10.57 1.88
CA PRO A 170 16.59 11.98 1.49
C PRO A 170 15.21 12.65 1.45
N ASP A 171 14.12 11.88 1.39
CA ASP A 171 12.77 12.46 1.43
C ASP A 171 12.31 12.67 2.87
N THR A 172 12.60 13.85 3.40
CA THR A 172 12.18 14.27 4.74
C THR A 172 10.92 15.14 4.74
N THR A 173 10.28 15.32 3.59
CA THR A 173 9.14 16.23 3.43
C THR A 173 7.80 15.50 3.37
N GLN A 174 7.73 14.41 2.64
CA GLN A 174 6.49 13.65 2.43
C GLN A 174 6.59 12.21 2.92
N CYS A 175 7.79 11.60 2.89
CA CYS A 175 7.97 10.21 3.31
C CYS A 175 7.98 10.09 4.84
N LEU A 176 6.96 9.42 5.39
CA LEU A 176 6.82 9.16 6.82
C LEU A 176 7.79 8.10 7.34
N GLY A 177 8.29 7.24 6.47
CA GLY A 177 9.17 6.13 6.81
C GLY A 177 9.03 4.94 5.88
N SER A 178 9.77 3.87 6.19
CA SER A 178 9.74 2.67 5.34
C SER A 178 9.93 1.36 6.12
N TYR A 179 9.45 0.27 5.52
CA TYR A 179 9.60 -1.09 6.02
C TYR A 179 10.24 -1.97 4.94
N ALA A 180 11.48 -2.40 5.18
CA ALA A 180 12.18 -3.29 4.27
C ALA A 180 11.70 -4.74 4.44
N VAL A 181 11.59 -5.44 3.32
CA VAL A 181 11.31 -6.88 3.25
C VAL A 181 12.58 -7.58 2.78
N SER A 182 13.02 -8.57 3.52
CA SER A 182 14.26 -9.34 3.27
C SER A 182 13.96 -10.74 2.76
#